data_0d9f0bb2830df93b2b2d1022f0f816a1
#
_entry.id   0d9f0bb2830df93b2b2d1022f0f816a1
#
_cell.length_a   1.000
_cell.length_b   1.000
_cell.length_c   1.000
_cell.angle_alpha   90.00
_cell.angle_beta   90.00
_cell.angle_gamma   90.00
#
_symmetry.space_group_name_H-M   'P 1'
#
loop_
_entity.id
_entity.type
_entity.pdbx_description
1 polymer ?
#
loop_
_entity_poly.entity_id
_entity_poly.type
_entity_poly.pdbx_seq_one_letter_code
_entity_poly.pdbx_strand_id
1 'polypeptide(L)'
;VTNNAFITGFGNSSFELLAGIGVFSALGFMAAQQGVPVKEVVSSGIGLAFVVFPQIINEFPAFNVLFGFLFFGSLVLAGLTSLISISETYVAAIQDKFNVPRRKAVLFGGGAAALCSLVFATKGGLFFLDAADYFINNFGVALAGLIEVVAIAWFAKELKALQAHANSVSDIQLGAWWRICLSVVTPIVLGYMMFDNIKTNITTAYGDLPVEFLLKWGWCVAVGAIAAGFILSLSKWKNELKYTPFQQDKEVSS
;
A
#
# COMPACT_ATOMS: atom_id res chain seq x y z
N VAL A 1 -3.55 19.05 -10.61
CA VAL A 1 -3.32 17.60 -10.41
C VAL A 1 -1.82 17.33 -10.22
N THR A 2 -0.97 17.71 -11.19
CA THR A 2 0.47 17.40 -11.18
C THR A 2 1.19 18.03 -9.98
N ASN A 3 0.90 19.30 -9.64
CA ASN A 3 1.48 19.97 -8.48
C ASN A 3 1.24 19.18 -7.18
N ASN A 4 -0.01 18.78 -6.96
CA ASN A 4 -0.36 17.99 -5.77
C ASN A 4 0.32 16.62 -5.76
N ALA A 5 0.43 15.97 -6.92
CA ALA A 5 1.13 14.70 -7.03
C ALA A 5 2.62 14.83 -6.65
N PHE A 6 3.30 15.88 -7.12
CA PHE A 6 4.69 16.17 -6.74
C PHE A 6 4.83 16.49 -5.25
N ILE A 7 3.98 17.38 -4.72
CA ILE A 7 4.04 17.77 -3.30
C ILE A 7 3.81 16.52 -2.41
N THR A 8 2.80 15.72 -2.74
CA THR A 8 2.51 14.50 -1.98
C THR A 8 3.63 13.48 -2.11
N GLY A 9 4.10 13.21 -3.33
CA GLY A 9 5.15 12.22 -3.57
C GLY A 9 6.48 12.59 -2.90
N PHE A 10 6.97 13.81 -3.10
CA PHE A 10 8.20 14.27 -2.46
C PHE A 10 8.06 14.44 -0.95
N GLY A 11 6.89 14.90 -0.47
CA GLY A 11 6.60 15.01 0.95
C GLY A 11 6.65 13.64 1.63
N ASN A 12 6.00 12.63 1.04
CA ASN A 12 6.02 11.25 1.54
C ASN A 12 7.45 10.69 1.54
N SER A 13 8.17 10.77 0.42
CA SER A 13 9.54 10.25 0.33
C SER A 13 10.51 10.96 1.29
N SER A 14 10.35 12.27 1.49
CA SER A 14 11.15 13.02 2.45
C SER A 14 10.87 12.56 3.89
N PHE A 15 9.61 12.36 4.22
CA PHE A 15 9.21 11.84 5.53
C PHE A 15 9.76 10.42 5.76
N GLU A 16 9.63 9.53 4.78
CA GLU A 16 10.16 8.16 4.86
C GLU A 16 11.68 8.15 5.08
N LEU A 17 12.41 9.00 4.36
CA LEU A 17 13.86 9.12 4.53
C LEU A 17 14.23 9.60 5.93
N LEU A 18 13.58 10.65 6.43
CA LEU A 18 13.81 11.18 7.78
C LEU A 18 13.46 10.17 8.86
N ALA A 19 12.31 9.51 8.73
CA ALA A 19 11.89 8.44 9.63
C ALA A 19 12.87 7.27 9.61
N GLY A 20 13.33 6.86 8.43
CA GLY A 20 14.34 5.82 8.27
C GLY A 20 15.65 6.16 8.99
N ILE A 21 16.17 7.38 8.81
CA ILE A 21 17.37 7.83 9.52
C ILE A 21 17.17 7.74 11.04
N GLY A 22 16.02 8.20 11.54
CA GLY A 22 15.70 8.14 12.98
C GLY A 22 15.65 6.70 13.50
N VAL A 23 14.90 5.83 12.81
CA VAL A 23 14.73 4.42 13.19
C VAL A 23 16.07 3.67 13.17
N PHE A 24 16.83 3.78 12.08
CA PHE A 24 18.11 3.07 11.98
C PHE A 24 19.16 3.60 12.94
N SER A 25 19.14 4.89 13.27
CA SER A 25 19.99 5.46 14.31
C SER A 25 19.67 4.88 15.69
N ALA A 26 18.38 4.75 16.02
CA ALA A 26 17.93 4.16 17.26
C ALA A 26 18.26 2.66 17.35
N LEU A 27 18.07 1.91 16.28
CA LEU A 27 18.47 0.49 16.21
C LEU A 27 20.00 0.32 16.35
N GLY A 28 20.79 1.20 15.71
CA GLY A 28 22.24 1.20 15.86
C GLY A 28 22.69 1.49 17.29
N PHE A 29 22.03 2.41 17.97
CA PHE A 29 22.27 2.70 19.39
C PHE A 29 21.96 1.48 20.27
N MET A 30 20.81 0.84 20.07
CA MET A 30 20.45 -0.39 20.81
C MET A 30 21.46 -1.52 20.60
N ALA A 31 21.86 -1.76 19.35
CA ALA A 31 22.86 -2.77 19.02
C ALA A 31 24.19 -2.51 19.75
N ALA A 32 24.64 -1.25 19.76
CA ALA A 32 25.85 -0.85 20.46
C ALA A 32 25.74 -1.04 21.97
N GLN A 33 24.59 -0.69 22.58
CA GLN A 33 24.35 -0.88 24.02
C GLN A 33 24.34 -2.36 24.43
N GLN A 34 23.71 -3.22 23.61
CA GLN A 34 23.60 -4.66 23.87
C GLN A 34 24.85 -5.44 23.44
N GLY A 35 25.80 -4.81 22.74
CA GLY A 35 26.99 -5.47 22.24
C GLY A 35 26.73 -6.54 21.17
N VAL A 36 25.63 -6.42 20.44
CA VAL A 36 25.22 -7.36 19.39
C VAL A 36 25.25 -6.72 18.00
N PRO A 37 25.37 -7.50 16.92
CA PRO A 37 25.24 -6.99 15.56
C PRO A 37 23.86 -6.35 15.31
N VAL A 38 23.81 -5.27 14.51
CA VAL A 38 22.54 -4.59 14.17
C VAL A 38 21.49 -5.55 13.61
N LYS A 39 21.89 -6.59 12.90
CA LYS A 39 20.99 -7.62 12.36
C LYS A 39 20.16 -8.36 13.42
N GLU A 40 20.64 -8.44 14.64
CA GLU A 40 19.93 -9.12 15.74
C GLU A 40 18.87 -8.25 16.41
N VAL A 41 18.99 -6.92 16.29
CA VAL A 41 18.01 -5.97 16.82
C VAL A 41 17.05 -5.46 15.73
N VAL A 42 17.37 -5.68 14.45
CA VAL A 42 16.50 -5.26 13.36
C VAL A 42 15.21 -6.08 13.37
N SER A 43 14.12 -5.37 13.42
CA SER A 43 12.77 -5.90 13.28
C SER A 43 11.99 -5.04 12.30
N SER A 44 10.92 -5.56 11.75
CA SER A 44 10.04 -4.85 10.82
C SER A 44 8.58 -4.95 11.27
N GLY A 45 7.74 -4.12 10.67
CA GLY A 45 6.31 -4.17 10.91
C GLY A 45 5.93 -4.03 12.39
N ILE A 46 5.15 -4.98 12.86
CA ILE A 46 4.58 -4.99 14.21
C ILE A 46 5.66 -5.14 15.29
N GLY A 47 6.68 -5.95 15.04
CA GLY A 47 7.79 -6.15 15.96
C GLY A 47 8.56 -4.85 16.22
N LEU A 48 8.83 -4.08 15.16
CA LEU A 48 9.47 -2.78 15.30
C LEU A 48 8.61 -1.81 16.11
N ALA A 49 7.32 -1.69 15.80
CA ALA A 49 6.44 -0.71 16.44
C ALA A 49 6.14 -1.02 17.91
N PHE A 50 5.93 -2.29 18.28
CA PHE A 50 5.40 -2.68 19.60
C PHE A 50 6.40 -3.39 20.51
N VAL A 51 7.59 -3.76 20.00
CA VAL A 51 8.65 -4.35 20.80
C VAL A 51 9.86 -3.41 20.85
N VAL A 52 10.38 -3.03 19.68
CA VAL A 52 11.63 -2.25 19.61
C VAL A 52 11.43 -0.81 20.07
N PHE A 53 10.41 -0.10 19.55
CA PHE A 53 10.20 1.30 19.96
C PHE A 53 9.90 1.49 21.44
N PRO A 54 9.10 0.67 22.14
CA PRO A 54 8.98 0.75 23.60
C PRO A 54 10.31 0.60 24.34
N GLN A 55 11.18 -0.29 23.89
CA GLN A 55 12.52 -0.44 24.50
C GLN A 55 13.35 0.83 24.31
N ILE A 56 13.38 1.38 23.08
CA ILE A 56 14.09 2.63 22.79
C ILE A 56 13.56 3.79 23.66
N ILE A 57 12.24 3.92 23.77
CA ILE A 57 11.61 4.98 24.56
C ILE A 57 11.95 4.85 26.05
N ASN A 58 12.04 3.63 26.57
CA ASN A 58 12.43 3.39 27.97
C ASN A 58 13.88 3.77 28.28
N GLU A 59 14.76 3.77 27.29
CA GLU A 59 16.17 4.22 27.46
C GLU A 59 16.34 5.75 27.51
N PHE A 60 15.27 6.51 27.24
CA PHE A 60 15.36 7.97 27.32
C PHE A 60 15.55 8.44 28.76
N PRO A 61 16.51 9.32 29.00
CA PRO A 61 16.85 9.78 30.37
C PRO A 61 15.74 10.65 30.98
N ALA A 62 14.87 11.25 30.13
CA ALA A 62 13.75 12.09 30.54
C ALA A 62 12.63 12.07 29.51
N PHE A 63 11.41 12.40 29.94
CA PHE A 63 10.24 12.53 29.08
C PHE A 63 9.80 11.23 28.32
N ASN A 64 10.26 10.06 28.76
CA ASN A 64 9.91 8.78 28.12
C ASN A 64 8.40 8.56 28.03
N VAL A 65 7.62 8.90 29.07
CA VAL A 65 6.15 8.80 29.06
C VAL A 65 5.53 9.73 28.00
N LEU A 66 6.02 10.98 27.90
CA LEU A 66 5.55 11.94 26.92
C LEU A 66 5.86 11.46 25.49
N PHE A 67 7.08 11.00 25.26
CA PHE A 67 7.47 10.43 23.96
C PHE A 67 6.64 9.20 23.59
N GLY A 68 6.41 8.29 24.54
CA GLY A 68 5.56 7.12 24.34
C GLY A 68 4.13 7.52 23.96
N PHE A 69 3.55 8.46 24.68
CA PHE A 69 2.21 8.96 24.38
C PHE A 69 2.12 9.60 22.98
N LEU A 70 3.08 10.46 22.62
CA LEU A 70 3.13 11.09 21.30
C LEU A 70 3.36 10.07 20.18
N PHE A 71 4.27 9.12 20.35
CA PHE A 71 4.56 8.09 19.39
C PHE A 71 3.35 7.19 19.12
N PHE A 72 2.79 6.57 20.15
CA PHE A 72 1.64 5.68 19.99
C PHE A 72 0.36 6.44 19.63
N GLY A 73 0.19 7.66 20.10
CA GLY A 73 -0.89 8.54 19.69
C GLY A 73 -0.85 8.87 18.18
N SER A 74 0.33 9.22 17.68
CA SER A 74 0.52 9.45 16.24
C SER A 74 0.31 8.18 15.41
N LEU A 75 0.75 7.03 15.91
CA LEU A 75 0.56 5.74 15.25
C LEU A 75 -0.92 5.37 15.15
N VAL A 76 -1.70 5.60 16.21
CA VAL A 76 -3.15 5.40 16.20
C VAL A 76 -3.83 6.32 15.20
N LEU A 77 -3.48 7.60 15.17
CA LEU A 77 -4.04 8.55 14.21
C LEU A 77 -3.68 8.18 12.76
N ALA A 78 -2.43 7.80 12.50
CA ALA A 78 -2.00 7.33 11.19
C ALA A 78 -2.75 6.06 10.76
N GLY A 79 -2.92 5.10 11.68
CA GLY A 79 -3.69 3.88 11.41
C GLY A 79 -5.17 4.16 11.11
N LEU A 80 -5.81 5.06 11.86
CA LEU A 80 -7.20 5.45 11.63
C LEU A 80 -7.40 6.14 10.27
N THR A 81 -6.51 7.06 9.91
CA THR A 81 -6.60 7.75 8.60
C THR A 81 -6.40 6.77 7.45
N SER A 82 -5.46 5.84 7.55
CA SER A 82 -5.24 4.78 6.57
C SER A 82 -6.44 3.84 6.45
N LEU A 83 -7.02 3.43 7.59
CA LEU A 83 -8.22 2.59 7.62
C LEU A 83 -9.41 3.27 6.92
N ILE A 84 -9.62 4.57 7.16
CA ILE A 84 -10.68 5.35 6.50
C ILE A 84 -10.44 5.38 4.99
N SER A 85 -9.21 5.67 4.54
CA SER A 85 -8.87 5.78 3.12
C SER A 85 -9.06 4.46 2.37
N ILE A 86 -8.59 3.34 2.94
CA ILE A 86 -8.77 2.01 2.36
C ILE A 86 -10.25 1.63 2.31
N SER A 87 -10.98 1.90 3.39
CA SER A 87 -12.42 1.63 3.46
C SER A 87 -13.21 2.44 2.44
N GLU A 88 -12.84 3.71 2.21
CA GLU A 88 -13.48 4.57 1.23
C GLU A 88 -13.30 4.05 -0.20
N THR A 89 -12.10 3.61 -0.57
CA THR A 89 -11.83 3.00 -1.88
C THR A 89 -12.72 1.79 -2.13
N TYR A 90 -12.82 0.89 -1.15
CA TYR A 90 -13.69 -0.28 -1.22
C TYR A 90 -15.17 0.11 -1.34
N VAL A 91 -15.63 1.05 -0.49
CA VAL A 91 -17.04 1.51 -0.50
C VAL A 91 -17.38 2.14 -1.84
N ALA A 92 -16.50 3.00 -2.40
CA ALA A 92 -16.69 3.60 -3.71
C ALA A 92 -16.81 2.54 -4.80
N ALA A 93 -15.91 1.56 -4.84
CA ALA A 93 -15.93 0.49 -5.82
C ALA A 93 -17.25 -0.32 -5.79
N ILE A 94 -17.76 -0.64 -4.60
CA ILE A 94 -19.03 -1.35 -4.43
C ILE A 94 -20.22 -0.50 -4.86
N GLN A 95 -20.22 0.80 -4.51
CA GLN A 95 -21.27 1.75 -4.92
C GLN A 95 -21.31 1.87 -6.44
N ASP A 96 -20.17 2.10 -7.08
CA ASP A 96 -20.09 2.30 -8.53
C ASP A 96 -20.52 1.04 -9.29
N LYS A 97 -20.10 -0.13 -8.84
CA LYS A 97 -20.39 -1.38 -9.52
C LYS A 97 -21.81 -1.88 -9.32
N PHE A 98 -22.31 -1.83 -8.08
CA PHE A 98 -23.58 -2.47 -7.70
C PHE A 98 -24.73 -1.48 -7.46
N ASN A 99 -24.49 -0.18 -7.54
CA ASN A 99 -25.46 0.88 -7.25
C ASN A 99 -26.08 0.73 -5.84
N VAL A 100 -25.25 0.42 -4.86
CA VAL A 100 -25.68 0.22 -3.46
C VAL A 100 -25.49 1.53 -2.69
N PRO A 101 -26.47 1.94 -1.84
CA PRO A 101 -26.31 3.14 -1.03
C PRO A 101 -25.16 2.98 -0.04
N ARG A 102 -24.39 4.09 0.17
CA ARG A 102 -23.19 4.15 1.02
C ARG A 102 -23.36 3.46 2.38
N ARG A 103 -24.49 3.70 3.05
CA ARG A 103 -24.75 3.09 4.37
C ARG A 103 -24.73 1.56 4.33
N LYS A 104 -25.29 0.95 3.29
CA LYS A 104 -25.28 -0.50 3.12
C LYS A 104 -23.89 -1.01 2.78
N ALA A 105 -23.17 -0.33 1.89
CA ALA A 105 -21.78 -0.71 1.53
C ALA A 105 -20.86 -0.67 2.76
N VAL A 106 -20.94 0.37 3.58
CA VAL A 106 -20.16 0.50 4.82
C VAL A 106 -20.58 -0.57 5.85
N LEU A 107 -21.87 -0.78 6.06
CA LEU A 107 -22.34 -1.72 7.08
C LEU A 107 -21.96 -3.16 6.75
N PHE A 108 -22.19 -3.61 5.51
CA PHE A 108 -21.87 -4.98 5.09
C PHE A 108 -20.37 -5.18 4.91
N GLY A 109 -19.69 -4.26 4.22
CA GLY A 109 -18.26 -4.37 4.00
C GLY A 109 -17.44 -4.17 5.27
N GLY A 110 -17.73 -3.12 6.04
CA GLY A 110 -17.08 -2.87 7.32
C GLY A 110 -17.41 -3.95 8.36
N GLY A 111 -18.65 -4.44 8.39
CA GLY A 111 -19.06 -5.55 9.26
C GLY A 111 -18.31 -6.86 8.90
N ALA A 112 -18.21 -7.19 7.61
CA ALA A 112 -17.45 -8.35 7.16
C ALA A 112 -15.96 -8.21 7.51
N ALA A 113 -15.37 -7.04 7.26
CA ALA A 113 -13.98 -6.76 7.63
C ALA A 113 -13.75 -6.88 9.15
N ALA A 114 -14.67 -6.34 9.96
CA ALA A 114 -14.60 -6.46 11.42
C ALA A 114 -14.68 -7.93 11.89
N LEU A 115 -15.54 -8.74 11.29
CA LEU A 115 -15.61 -10.17 11.60
C LEU A 115 -14.33 -10.90 11.20
N CYS A 116 -13.80 -10.64 10.01
CA CYS A 116 -12.52 -11.21 9.57
C CYS A 116 -11.36 -10.77 10.48
N SER A 117 -11.38 -9.56 10.99
CA SER A 117 -10.33 -9.04 11.88
C SER A 117 -10.25 -9.76 13.23
N LEU A 118 -11.30 -10.45 13.66
CA LEU A 118 -11.28 -11.25 14.90
C LEU A 118 -10.23 -12.37 14.88
N VAL A 119 -9.83 -12.85 13.68
CA VAL A 119 -8.77 -13.84 13.53
C VAL A 119 -7.44 -13.28 14.07
N PHE A 120 -7.19 -11.98 13.89
CA PHE A 120 -5.97 -11.32 14.37
C PHE A 120 -5.96 -11.08 15.89
N ALA A 121 -7.10 -11.21 16.56
CA ALA A 121 -7.21 -11.13 18.02
C ALA A 121 -6.85 -12.45 18.74
N THR A 122 -6.53 -13.51 18.00
CA THR A 122 -6.12 -14.80 18.55
C THR A 122 -4.66 -14.80 18.99
N LYS A 123 -4.23 -15.82 19.77
CA LYS A 123 -2.82 -15.96 20.20
C LYS A 123 -1.82 -16.03 19.04
N GLY A 124 -2.23 -16.56 17.88
CA GLY A 124 -1.43 -16.61 16.65
C GLY A 124 -1.63 -15.41 15.72
N GLY A 125 -2.47 -14.45 16.11
CA GLY A 125 -2.92 -13.35 15.26
C GLY A 125 -1.80 -12.49 14.70
N LEU A 126 -0.73 -12.27 15.45
CA LEU A 126 0.44 -11.51 14.99
C LEU A 126 1.13 -12.21 13.80
N PHE A 127 1.29 -13.52 13.85
CA PHE A 127 1.89 -14.28 12.75
C PHE A 127 0.98 -14.27 11.50
N PHE A 128 -0.34 -14.35 11.70
CA PHE A 128 -1.31 -14.22 10.60
C PHE A 128 -1.23 -12.83 9.97
N LEU A 129 -1.18 -11.79 10.79
CA LEU A 129 -1.14 -10.41 10.31
C LEU A 129 0.15 -10.16 9.54
N ASP A 130 1.30 -10.56 10.08
CA ASP A 130 2.60 -10.38 9.45
C ASP A 130 2.68 -11.12 8.10
N ALA A 131 2.28 -12.40 8.05
CA ALA A 131 2.25 -13.14 6.80
C ALA A 131 1.26 -12.54 5.78
N ALA A 132 0.04 -12.21 6.20
CA ALA A 132 -0.97 -11.64 5.31
C ALA A 132 -0.53 -10.27 4.77
N ASP A 133 0.02 -9.41 5.61
CA ASP A 133 0.53 -8.09 5.24
C ASP A 133 1.66 -8.21 4.22
N TYR A 134 2.65 -9.06 4.50
CA TYR A 134 3.75 -9.30 3.57
C TYR A 134 3.28 -9.78 2.19
N PHE A 135 2.44 -10.80 2.15
CA PHE A 135 2.01 -11.39 0.87
C PHE A 135 1.03 -10.48 0.10
N ILE A 136 0.13 -9.78 0.78
CA ILE A 136 -0.78 -8.82 0.13
C ILE A 136 -0.01 -7.64 -0.45
N ASN A 137 0.94 -7.08 0.28
CA ASN A 137 1.73 -5.94 -0.23
C ASN A 137 2.62 -6.35 -1.41
N ASN A 138 3.33 -7.46 -1.30
CA ASN A 138 4.27 -7.89 -2.34
C ASN A 138 3.58 -8.48 -3.57
N PHE A 139 2.54 -9.28 -3.40
CA PHE A 139 1.90 -10.00 -4.52
C PHE A 139 0.51 -9.46 -4.89
N GLY A 140 -0.18 -8.80 -3.97
CA GLY A 140 -1.45 -8.14 -4.25
C GLY A 140 -1.26 -6.74 -4.82
N VAL A 141 -0.74 -5.82 -3.99
CA VAL A 141 -0.65 -4.39 -4.33
C VAL A 141 0.37 -4.15 -5.44
N ALA A 142 1.58 -4.71 -5.34
CA ALA A 142 2.63 -4.51 -6.35
C ALA A 142 2.24 -5.10 -7.71
N LEU A 143 1.61 -6.28 -7.73
CA LEU A 143 1.11 -6.89 -8.97
C LEU A 143 -0.05 -6.09 -9.56
N ALA A 144 -0.98 -5.59 -8.73
CA ALA A 144 -2.07 -4.74 -9.19
C ALA A 144 -1.53 -3.47 -9.85
N GLY A 145 -0.55 -2.80 -9.23
CA GLY A 145 0.12 -1.63 -9.80
C GLY A 145 0.82 -1.92 -11.14
N LEU A 146 1.49 -3.07 -11.25
CA LEU A 146 2.09 -3.50 -12.51
C LEU A 146 1.04 -3.73 -13.60
N ILE A 147 -0.04 -4.44 -13.29
CA ILE A 147 -1.13 -4.72 -14.25
C ILE A 147 -1.78 -3.41 -14.68
N GLU A 148 -2.06 -2.50 -13.75
CA GLU A 148 -2.68 -1.21 -14.02
C GLU A 148 -1.82 -0.37 -15.00
N VAL A 149 -0.54 -0.22 -14.71
CA VAL A 149 0.38 0.55 -15.56
C VAL A 149 0.50 -0.06 -16.95
N VAL A 150 0.63 -1.38 -17.05
CA VAL A 150 0.70 -2.09 -18.34
C VAL A 150 -0.63 -1.96 -19.10
N ALA A 151 -1.76 -2.11 -18.42
CA ALA A 151 -3.07 -1.97 -19.04
C ALA A 151 -3.29 -0.58 -19.64
N ILE A 152 -2.95 0.46 -18.90
CA ILE A 152 -3.12 1.86 -19.35
C ILE A 152 -2.11 2.22 -20.45
N ALA A 153 -0.84 1.82 -20.27
CA ALA A 153 0.24 2.23 -21.17
C ALA A 153 0.25 1.46 -22.49
N TRP A 154 0.02 0.13 -22.45
CA TRP A 154 0.22 -0.75 -23.61
C TRP A 154 -1.08 -1.18 -24.27
N PHE A 155 -2.11 -1.46 -23.49
CA PHE A 155 -3.39 -1.93 -24.02
C PHE A 155 -4.35 -0.77 -24.34
N ALA A 156 -4.66 0.07 -23.38
CA ALA A 156 -5.55 1.22 -23.60
C ALA A 156 -4.87 2.33 -24.41
N LYS A 157 -3.54 2.51 -24.25
CA LYS A 157 -2.73 3.55 -24.93
C LYS A 157 -3.17 4.98 -24.62
N GLU A 158 -3.77 5.19 -23.46
CA GLU A 158 -4.39 6.47 -23.04
C GLU A 158 -3.41 7.46 -22.36
N LEU A 159 -2.10 7.13 -22.29
CA LEU A 159 -1.11 8.01 -21.63
C LEU A 159 -1.06 9.42 -22.21
N LYS A 160 -1.35 9.61 -23.52
CA LYS A 160 -1.38 10.94 -24.14
C LYS A 160 -2.59 11.75 -23.70
N ALA A 161 -3.75 11.11 -23.59
CA ALA A 161 -4.97 11.75 -23.13
C ALA A 161 -4.86 12.13 -21.64
N LEU A 162 -4.35 11.22 -20.82
CA LEU A 162 -4.09 11.48 -19.41
C LEU A 162 -3.08 12.62 -19.20
N GLN A 163 -1.99 12.65 -19.98
CA GLN A 163 -1.03 13.73 -19.95
C GLN A 163 -1.65 15.07 -20.33
N ALA A 164 -2.43 15.11 -21.40
CA ALA A 164 -3.11 16.33 -21.85
C ALA A 164 -4.07 16.85 -20.77
N HIS A 165 -4.85 15.95 -20.17
CA HIS A 165 -5.74 16.32 -19.06
C HIS A 165 -4.97 16.83 -17.85
N ALA A 166 -3.93 16.13 -17.41
CA ALA A 166 -3.12 16.57 -16.27
C ALA A 166 -2.51 17.95 -16.53
N ASN A 167 -2.05 18.20 -17.73
CA ASN A 167 -1.44 19.49 -18.12
C ASN A 167 -2.46 20.62 -18.24
N SER A 168 -3.73 20.33 -18.58
CA SER A 168 -4.77 21.37 -18.66
C SER A 168 -5.20 21.94 -17.31
N VAL A 169 -4.96 21.18 -16.21
CA VAL A 169 -5.40 21.54 -14.85
C VAL A 169 -4.23 21.69 -13.87
N SER A 170 -3.02 21.90 -14.38
CA SER A 170 -1.81 21.96 -13.54
C SER A 170 -0.79 22.95 -14.09
N ASP A 171 -0.09 23.66 -13.21
CA ASP A 171 0.97 24.59 -13.57
C ASP A 171 2.25 23.87 -14.06
N ILE A 172 2.56 22.72 -13.43
CA ILE A 172 3.69 21.90 -13.82
C ILE A 172 3.29 21.01 -15.00
N GLN A 173 3.95 21.22 -16.13
CA GLN A 173 3.67 20.48 -17.36
C GLN A 173 4.44 19.16 -17.40
N LEU A 174 3.72 18.08 -17.63
CA LEU A 174 4.30 16.75 -17.87
C LEU A 174 4.80 16.67 -19.30
N GLY A 175 6.07 16.29 -19.47
CA GLY A 175 6.70 16.08 -20.76
C GLY A 175 6.64 14.62 -21.24
N ALA A 176 7.38 14.33 -22.32
CA ALA A 176 7.52 12.97 -22.86
C ALA A 176 8.14 12.01 -21.84
N TRP A 177 9.01 12.50 -20.96
CA TRP A 177 9.65 11.70 -19.91
C TRP A 177 8.65 10.95 -19.04
N TRP A 178 7.51 11.58 -18.68
CA TRP A 178 6.47 10.96 -17.87
C TRP A 178 5.86 9.73 -18.56
N ARG A 179 5.58 9.83 -19.86
CA ARG A 179 5.07 8.69 -20.65
C ARG A 179 6.11 7.58 -20.76
N ILE A 180 7.39 7.93 -20.96
CA ILE A 180 8.48 6.93 -21.02
C ILE A 180 8.62 6.24 -19.69
N CYS A 181 8.59 6.98 -18.58
CA CYS A 181 8.64 6.38 -17.24
C CYS A 181 7.51 5.39 -17.03
N LEU A 182 6.26 5.74 -17.34
CA LEU A 182 5.11 4.84 -17.15
C LEU A 182 5.05 3.68 -18.17
N SER A 183 5.51 3.88 -19.40
CA SER A 183 5.42 2.83 -20.42
C SER A 183 6.60 1.86 -20.44
N VAL A 184 7.76 2.26 -19.90
CA VAL A 184 8.99 1.46 -19.98
C VAL A 184 9.60 1.25 -18.60
N VAL A 185 9.97 2.34 -17.89
CA VAL A 185 10.75 2.24 -16.66
C VAL A 185 9.95 1.54 -15.56
N THR A 186 8.73 1.98 -15.32
CA THR A 186 7.89 1.42 -14.26
C THR A 186 7.54 -0.06 -14.48
N PRO A 187 7.11 -0.50 -15.69
CA PRO A 187 6.88 -1.92 -15.95
C PRO A 187 8.14 -2.79 -15.79
N ILE A 188 9.30 -2.30 -16.21
CA ILE A 188 10.57 -3.04 -16.08
C ILE A 188 10.94 -3.19 -14.60
N VAL A 189 10.90 -2.09 -13.83
CA VAL A 189 11.27 -2.10 -12.42
C VAL A 189 10.30 -2.97 -11.61
N LEU A 190 8.98 -2.76 -11.75
CA LEU A 190 7.98 -3.56 -11.04
C LEU A 190 7.99 -5.02 -11.49
N GLY A 191 8.20 -5.28 -12.78
CA GLY A 191 8.34 -6.65 -13.31
C GLY A 191 9.55 -7.37 -12.74
N TYR A 192 10.70 -6.70 -12.68
CA TYR A 192 11.89 -7.24 -12.05
C TYR A 192 11.69 -7.51 -10.55
N MET A 193 11.13 -6.54 -9.82
CA MET A 193 10.81 -6.71 -8.40
C MET A 193 9.86 -7.88 -8.17
N MET A 194 8.82 -8.02 -9.00
CA MET A 194 7.88 -9.13 -8.90
C MET A 194 8.56 -10.48 -9.17
N PHE A 195 9.41 -10.55 -10.19
CA PHE A 195 10.18 -11.76 -10.50
C PHE A 195 11.10 -12.15 -9.34
N ASP A 196 11.83 -11.19 -8.78
CA ASP A 196 12.73 -11.42 -7.65
C ASP A 196 11.97 -11.85 -6.38
N ASN A 197 10.85 -11.19 -6.08
CA ASN A 197 9.97 -11.57 -4.97
C ASN A 197 9.42 -13.00 -5.12
N ILE A 198 8.95 -13.38 -6.30
CA ILE A 198 8.47 -14.74 -6.56
C ILE A 198 9.61 -15.74 -6.36
N LYS A 199 10.77 -15.48 -6.97
CA LYS A 199 11.94 -16.35 -6.85
C LYS A 199 12.37 -16.53 -5.38
N THR A 200 12.47 -15.44 -4.64
CA THR A 200 12.87 -15.45 -3.22
C THR A 200 11.90 -16.25 -2.38
N ASN A 201 10.60 -16.02 -2.55
CA ASN A 201 9.57 -16.69 -1.74
C ASN A 201 9.32 -18.17 -2.11
N ILE A 202 9.76 -18.61 -3.28
CA ILE A 202 9.76 -20.04 -3.63
C ILE A 202 10.98 -20.75 -3.04
N THR A 203 12.14 -20.06 -2.97
CA THR A 203 13.40 -20.66 -2.52
C THR A 203 13.61 -20.55 -1.02
N THR A 204 13.10 -19.51 -0.39
CA THR A 204 13.32 -19.20 1.03
C THR A 204 12.01 -18.89 1.71
N ALA A 205 11.71 -19.57 2.81
CA ALA A 205 10.51 -19.28 3.60
C ALA A 205 10.63 -17.89 4.25
N TYR A 206 9.52 -17.15 4.26
CA TYR A 206 9.46 -15.83 4.90
C TYR A 206 9.42 -15.96 6.43
N GLY A 207 10.29 -15.21 7.13
CA GLY A 207 10.18 -14.95 8.57
C GLY A 207 10.28 -16.18 9.46
N ASP A 208 11.09 -17.20 9.11
CA ASP A 208 11.23 -18.46 9.86
C ASP A 208 9.90 -19.20 10.12
N LEU A 209 8.83 -18.84 9.39
CA LEU A 209 7.52 -19.46 9.51
C LEU A 209 7.47 -20.79 8.73
N PRO A 210 6.72 -21.79 9.23
CA PRO A 210 6.54 -23.05 8.53
C PRO A 210 5.95 -22.86 7.13
N VAL A 211 6.47 -23.58 6.14
CA VAL A 211 6.02 -23.47 4.74
C VAL A 211 4.50 -23.73 4.61
N GLU A 212 3.96 -24.67 5.35
CA GLU A 212 2.50 -24.95 5.36
C GLU A 212 1.68 -23.77 5.85
N PHE A 213 2.20 -23.03 6.83
CA PHE A 213 1.58 -21.80 7.33
C PHE A 213 1.58 -20.71 6.27
N LEU A 214 2.73 -20.49 5.59
CA LEU A 214 2.88 -19.51 4.52
C LEU A 214 2.00 -19.83 3.31
N LEU A 215 1.87 -21.10 2.95
CA LEU A 215 0.96 -21.51 1.88
C LEU A 215 -0.49 -21.18 2.22
N LYS A 216 -0.91 -21.46 3.46
CA LYS A 216 -2.30 -21.30 3.90
C LYS A 216 -2.68 -19.83 4.14
N TRP A 217 -1.82 -19.07 4.78
CA TRP A 217 -2.13 -17.73 5.29
C TRP A 217 -1.41 -16.59 4.55
N GLY A 218 -0.39 -16.91 3.77
CA GLY A 218 0.28 -15.96 2.88
C GLY A 218 -0.23 -16.09 1.45
N TRP A 219 0.18 -17.16 0.77
CA TRP A 219 -0.16 -17.37 -0.64
C TRP A 219 -1.67 -17.49 -0.90
N CYS A 220 -2.40 -18.26 -0.09
CA CYS A 220 -3.86 -18.37 -0.27
C CYS A 220 -4.58 -17.04 -0.08
N VAL A 221 -4.11 -16.18 0.81
CA VAL A 221 -4.70 -14.84 1.01
C VAL A 221 -4.44 -13.96 -0.21
N ALA A 222 -3.20 -13.91 -0.71
CA ALA A 222 -2.86 -13.12 -1.90
C ALA A 222 -3.59 -13.61 -3.16
N VAL A 223 -3.54 -14.91 -3.43
CA VAL A 223 -4.23 -15.52 -4.58
C VAL A 223 -5.75 -15.37 -4.42
N GLY A 224 -6.27 -15.54 -3.21
CA GLY A 224 -7.69 -15.36 -2.91
C GLY A 224 -8.18 -13.93 -3.17
N ALA A 225 -7.38 -12.92 -2.81
CA ALA A 225 -7.69 -11.53 -3.10
C ALA A 225 -7.73 -11.24 -4.60
N ILE A 226 -6.73 -11.73 -5.36
CA ILE A 226 -6.68 -11.60 -6.82
C ILE A 226 -7.87 -12.32 -7.47
N ALA A 227 -8.16 -13.56 -7.04
CA ALA A 227 -9.28 -14.33 -7.56
C ALA A 227 -10.63 -13.66 -7.26
N ALA A 228 -10.80 -13.12 -6.05
CA ALA A 228 -11.99 -12.36 -5.68
C ALA A 228 -12.16 -11.11 -6.56
N GLY A 229 -11.08 -10.37 -6.79
CA GLY A 229 -11.07 -9.23 -7.72
C GLY A 229 -11.48 -9.63 -9.14
N PHE A 230 -10.93 -10.74 -9.64
CA PHE A 230 -11.28 -11.27 -10.96
C PHE A 230 -12.75 -11.73 -11.05
N ILE A 231 -13.24 -12.48 -10.05
CA ILE A 231 -14.65 -12.91 -9.99
C ILE A 231 -15.57 -11.68 -9.93
N LEU A 232 -15.24 -10.70 -9.11
CA LEU A 232 -16.00 -9.46 -9.05
C LEU A 232 -15.97 -8.72 -10.40
N SER A 233 -14.88 -8.75 -11.13
CA SER A 233 -14.80 -8.10 -12.46
C SER A 233 -15.76 -8.69 -13.47
N LEU A 234 -16.03 -9.99 -13.41
CA LEU A 234 -16.97 -10.68 -14.30
C LEU A 234 -18.44 -10.34 -14.02
N SER A 235 -18.76 -9.81 -12.85
CA SER A 235 -20.12 -9.39 -12.53
C SER A 235 -20.49 -8.14 -13.34
N LYS A 236 -21.74 -8.09 -13.85
CA LYS A 236 -22.22 -6.96 -14.65
C LYS A 236 -22.28 -5.67 -13.81
N TRP A 237 -21.83 -4.59 -14.42
CA TRP A 237 -22.00 -3.25 -13.85
C TRP A 237 -23.49 -2.89 -13.85
N LYS A 238 -24.02 -2.44 -12.70
CA LYS A 238 -25.39 -1.96 -12.61
C LYS A 238 -25.50 -0.48 -12.98
N ASN A 239 -24.43 0.28 -12.77
CA ASN A 239 -24.31 1.63 -13.29
C ASN A 239 -23.69 1.53 -14.69
N GLU A 240 -24.39 1.97 -15.72
CA GLU A 240 -23.79 2.22 -17.02
C GLU A 240 -22.81 3.41 -16.86
N LEU A 241 -21.53 3.10 -16.80
CA LEU A 241 -20.50 4.12 -16.96
C LEU A 241 -20.64 4.66 -18.39
N LYS A 242 -21.34 5.79 -18.55
CA LYS A 242 -21.30 6.54 -19.80
C LYS A 242 -19.89 7.05 -19.96
N TYR A 243 -19.06 6.29 -20.68
CA TYR A 243 -17.79 6.78 -21.16
C TYR A 243 -18.09 7.96 -22.09
N THR A 244 -17.95 9.16 -21.61
CA THR A 244 -17.82 10.35 -22.44
C THR A 244 -16.35 10.46 -22.81
N PRO A 245 -15.97 10.17 -24.07
CA PRO A 245 -14.62 10.42 -24.52
C PRO A 245 -14.29 11.88 -24.26
N PHE A 246 -13.09 12.15 -23.79
CA PHE A 246 -12.62 13.53 -23.61
C PHE A 246 -12.87 14.29 -24.90
N GLN A 247 -13.89 15.14 -24.95
CA GLN A 247 -14.02 16.15 -25.99
C GLN A 247 -12.86 17.11 -25.78
N GLN A 248 -11.86 17.06 -26.64
CA GLN A 248 -10.97 18.19 -26.84
C GLN A 248 -11.88 19.34 -27.26
N ASP A 249 -12.09 20.26 -26.31
CA ASP A 249 -12.74 21.53 -26.64
C ASP A 249 -11.92 22.22 -27.73
N LYS A 250 -12.44 22.13 -28.96
CA LYS A 250 -11.95 22.85 -30.14
C LYS A 250 -12.33 24.33 -30.09
N GLU A 251 -12.48 24.91 -28.91
CA GLU A 251 -12.84 26.31 -28.72
C GLU A 251 -11.77 27.08 -27.97
N VAL A 252 -10.53 27.07 -28.46
CA VAL A 252 -9.59 28.17 -28.21
C VAL A 252 -8.78 28.37 -29.50
N SER A 253 -9.45 28.75 -30.57
CA SER A 253 -8.83 29.39 -31.73
C SER A 253 -9.91 30.13 -32.53
N SER A 254 -10.35 31.23 -31.98
CA SER A 254 -10.94 32.31 -32.76
C SER A 254 -10.52 33.67 -32.15
#